data_035eb719af12f986642e5db4cc5d2f63
#
_entry.id   035eb719af12f986642e5db4cc5d2f63
#
_cell.length_a   1.000
_cell.length_b   1.000
_cell.length_c   1.000
_cell.angle_alpha   90.00
_cell.angle_beta   90.00
_cell.angle_gamma   90.00
#
_symmetry.space_group_name_H-M   'P 1'
#
loop_
_entity.id
_entity.type
_entity.pdbx_description
1 polymer ?
#
loop_
_entity_poly.entity_id
_entity_poly.type
_entity_poly.pdbx_seq_one_letter_code
_entity_poly.pdbx_strand_id
1 'polypeptide(L)'
;TVYSNADGSDSVSGKFLYDNYGAYLEPGTGYDAAVYVENTNRDVAWESVGIYEVEGENALVLCLDKAYSFLKEDGSLSVWAPYYFSSLPVVHKEKYEASKIAPADGATLWTSNYNSSLETTASWGPYKLAEFEAGSHYKLVKNENWYGWNMEQYKNQYNITAINCRKV
;
A
#
# COMPACT_ATOMS: atom_id res chain seq x y z
N THR A 1 -16.70 1.51 -26.81
CA THR A 1 -16.67 0.75 -25.53
C THR A 1 -15.41 1.12 -24.78
N VAL A 2 -15.52 1.49 -23.53
CA VAL A 2 -14.38 1.97 -22.71
C VAL A 2 -13.38 0.87 -22.29
N TYR A 3 -13.64 -0.35 -22.65
CA TYR A 3 -12.79 -1.51 -22.36
C TYR A 3 -12.48 -2.37 -23.59
N SER A 4 -12.51 -1.79 -24.78
CA SER A 4 -12.13 -2.49 -26.01
C SER A 4 -10.63 -2.50 -26.24
N ASN A 5 -10.12 -3.57 -26.80
CA ASN A 5 -8.79 -3.65 -27.33
C ASN A 5 -8.62 -2.76 -28.58
N ALA A 6 -7.38 -2.52 -29.01
CA ALA A 6 -7.09 -1.73 -30.22
C ALA A 6 -7.71 -2.30 -31.50
N ASP A 7 -7.95 -3.60 -31.56
CA ASP A 7 -8.61 -4.31 -32.66
C ASP A 7 -10.15 -4.27 -32.61
N GLY A 8 -10.71 -3.60 -31.61
CA GLY A 8 -12.15 -3.47 -31.39
C GLY A 8 -12.79 -4.65 -30.64
N SER A 9 -12.03 -5.67 -30.27
CA SER A 9 -12.54 -6.76 -29.43
C SER A 9 -12.70 -6.31 -27.98
N ASP A 10 -13.53 -7.00 -27.20
CA ASP A 10 -13.71 -6.72 -25.78
C ASP A 10 -12.49 -7.14 -24.98
N SER A 11 -11.99 -6.21 -24.15
CA SER A 11 -10.92 -6.47 -23.20
C SER A 11 -11.50 -7.02 -21.89
N VAL A 12 -11.25 -8.28 -21.57
CA VAL A 12 -11.68 -8.90 -20.31
C VAL A 12 -11.09 -8.18 -19.11
N SER A 13 -9.80 -7.84 -19.18
CA SER A 13 -9.12 -7.12 -18.11
C SER A 13 -9.61 -5.68 -17.99
N GLY A 14 -9.83 -5.00 -19.11
CA GLY A 14 -10.37 -3.64 -19.12
C GLY A 14 -11.80 -3.60 -18.57
N LYS A 15 -12.62 -4.59 -18.90
CA LYS A 15 -13.97 -4.72 -18.32
C LYS A 15 -13.90 -4.93 -16.82
N PHE A 16 -13.02 -5.80 -16.34
CA PHE A 16 -12.82 -6.03 -14.91
C PHE A 16 -12.40 -4.75 -14.19
N LEU A 17 -11.45 -4.01 -14.73
CA LEU A 17 -11.00 -2.74 -14.15
C LEU A 17 -12.13 -1.71 -14.13
N TYR A 18 -12.88 -1.59 -15.21
CA TYR A 18 -14.02 -0.67 -15.28
C TYR A 18 -15.12 -1.02 -14.28
N ASP A 19 -15.52 -2.31 -14.22
CA ASP A 19 -16.60 -2.77 -13.36
C ASP A 19 -16.25 -2.68 -11.86
N ASN A 20 -14.97 -2.88 -11.51
CA ASN A 20 -14.56 -2.96 -10.10
C ASN A 20 -13.91 -1.67 -9.58
N TYR A 21 -13.22 -0.92 -10.43
CA TYR A 21 -12.41 0.23 -10.02
C TYR A 21 -12.76 1.53 -10.74
N GLY A 22 -13.72 1.52 -11.65
CA GLY A 22 -14.03 2.66 -12.49
C GLY A 22 -12.89 3.08 -13.42
N ALA A 23 -11.98 2.13 -13.71
CA ALA A 23 -10.84 2.35 -14.59
C ALA A 23 -11.13 1.90 -16.01
N TYR A 24 -10.49 2.51 -16.99
CA TYR A 24 -10.54 2.07 -18.39
C TYR A 24 -9.15 2.15 -19.02
N LEU A 25 -8.96 1.35 -20.06
CA LEU A 25 -7.77 1.38 -20.89
C LEU A 25 -8.06 2.24 -22.13
N GLU A 26 -7.17 3.20 -22.43
CA GLU A 26 -7.24 3.90 -23.69
C GLU A 26 -6.96 2.95 -24.87
N PRO A 27 -7.77 2.99 -25.95
CA PRO A 27 -7.54 2.14 -27.11
C PRO A 27 -6.12 2.31 -27.68
N GLY A 28 -5.42 1.20 -27.88
CA GLY A 28 -4.07 1.19 -28.45
C GLY A 28 -2.93 1.43 -27.45
N THR A 29 -3.25 1.69 -26.19
CA THR A 29 -2.27 1.74 -25.11
C THR A 29 -2.25 0.40 -24.36
N GLY A 30 -1.13 -0.04 -23.88
CA GLY A 30 -1.03 -1.27 -23.09
C GLY A 30 -1.57 -1.09 -21.66
N TYR A 31 -1.38 -2.11 -20.83
CA TYR A 31 -1.78 -2.07 -19.42
C TYR A 31 -1.19 -0.91 -18.62
N ASP A 32 -0.03 -0.40 -19.02
CA ASP A 32 0.65 0.69 -18.35
C ASP A 32 -0.04 2.05 -18.51
N ALA A 33 -1.05 2.13 -19.37
CA ALA A 33 -1.81 3.34 -19.63
C ALA A 33 -3.26 3.25 -19.12
N ALA A 34 -3.51 2.49 -18.05
CA ALA A 34 -4.82 2.46 -17.42
C ALA A 34 -5.16 3.84 -16.85
N VAL A 35 -6.24 4.42 -17.35
CA VAL A 35 -6.79 5.69 -16.84
C VAL A 35 -7.86 5.36 -15.82
N TYR A 36 -7.63 5.77 -14.58
CA TYR A 36 -8.62 5.64 -13.52
C TYR A 36 -9.58 6.82 -13.58
N VAL A 37 -10.84 6.52 -13.71
CA VAL A 37 -11.91 7.52 -13.61
C VAL A 37 -12.39 7.54 -12.17
N GLU A 38 -12.45 8.72 -11.59
CA GLU A 38 -13.06 8.88 -10.27
C GLU A 38 -14.50 8.34 -10.33
N ASN A 39 -14.78 7.32 -9.52
CA ASN A 39 -16.10 6.75 -9.46
C ASN A 39 -16.96 7.57 -8.48
N THR A 40 -17.47 8.68 -8.98
CA THR A 40 -18.33 9.60 -8.22
C THR A 40 -19.66 8.97 -7.75
N ASN A 41 -20.00 7.78 -8.21
CA ASN A 41 -21.21 7.07 -7.81
C ASN A 41 -21.02 6.19 -6.56
N ARG A 42 -19.85 6.21 -5.93
CA ARG A 42 -19.58 5.48 -4.69
C ARG A 42 -19.40 6.45 -3.53
N ASP A 43 -20.43 7.16 -3.17
CA ASP A 43 -20.51 7.77 -1.85
C ASP A 43 -20.69 6.64 -0.82
N VAL A 44 -19.58 5.99 -0.49
CA VAL A 44 -19.53 4.99 0.56
C VAL A 44 -19.27 5.73 1.86
N ALA A 45 -20.24 5.73 2.76
CA ALA A 45 -20.03 6.25 4.09
C ALA A 45 -18.89 5.48 4.76
N TRP A 46 -17.95 6.19 5.39
CA TRP A 46 -16.77 5.58 6.03
C TRP A 46 -17.17 4.47 7.01
N GLU A 47 -18.25 4.67 7.74
CA GLU A 47 -18.79 3.73 8.71
C GLU A 47 -19.18 2.38 8.08
N SER A 48 -19.45 2.34 6.79
CA SER A 48 -19.80 1.12 6.05
C SER A 48 -18.57 0.34 5.54
N VAL A 49 -17.38 0.93 5.63
CA VAL A 49 -16.13 0.29 5.13
C VAL A 49 -15.67 -0.84 6.06
N GLY A 50 -16.12 -0.86 7.31
CA GLY A 50 -15.74 -1.89 8.26
C GLY A 50 -14.32 -1.75 8.81
N ILE A 51 -13.76 -0.54 8.77
CA ILE A 51 -12.47 -0.19 9.37
C ILE A 51 -12.70 1.00 10.29
N TYR A 52 -12.43 0.85 11.58
CA TYR A 52 -12.60 1.93 12.53
C TYR A 52 -11.62 1.89 13.69
N GLU A 53 -11.34 3.05 14.24
CA GLU A 53 -10.52 3.22 15.45
C GLU A 53 -11.37 2.97 16.68
N VAL A 54 -10.78 2.34 17.70
CA VAL A 54 -11.39 2.22 19.02
C VAL A 54 -11.00 3.44 19.83
N GLU A 55 -11.98 4.28 20.18
CA GLU A 55 -11.75 5.52 20.93
C GLU A 55 -11.07 5.24 22.29
N GLY A 56 -10.00 5.95 22.55
CA GLY A 56 -9.21 5.79 23.79
C GLY A 56 -8.26 4.59 23.83
N GLU A 57 -8.23 3.77 22.77
CA GLU A 57 -7.30 2.68 22.62
C GLU A 57 -6.44 2.89 21.36
N ASN A 58 -5.22 2.43 21.41
CA ASN A 58 -4.36 2.42 20.22
C ASN A 58 -4.64 1.14 19.39
N ALA A 59 -5.90 1.00 18.98
CA ALA A 59 -6.41 -0.19 18.32
C ALA A 59 -7.25 0.15 17.08
N LEU A 60 -7.12 -0.67 16.06
CA LEU A 60 -7.88 -0.62 14.82
C LEU A 60 -8.73 -1.89 14.71
N VAL A 61 -10.01 -1.72 14.45
CA VAL A 61 -10.94 -2.85 14.22
C VAL A 61 -11.17 -3.01 12.72
N LEU A 62 -11.03 -4.25 12.26
CA LEU A 62 -11.33 -4.66 10.90
C LEU A 62 -12.52 -5.62 10.93
N CYS A 63 -13.65 -5.21 10.36
CA CYS A 63 -14.83 -6.04 10.20
C CYS A 63 -14.78 -6.75 8.84
N LEU A 64 -14.67 -8.06 8.88
CA LEU A 64 -14.63 -8.88 7.67
C LEU A 64 -15.97 -9.54 7.43
N ASP A 65 -16.32 -9.71 6.15
CA ASP A 65 -17.43 -10.58 5.78
C ASP A 65 -17.19 -12.01 6.29
N LYS A 66 -18.27 -12.69 6.69
CA LYS A 66 -18.19 -14.05 7.23
C LYS A 66 -17.52 -15.04 6.26
N ALA A 67 -17.69 -14.83 4.96
CA ALA A 67 -17.06 -15.66 3.93
C ALA A 67 -15.54 -15.53 3.90
N TYR A 68 -15.00 -14.40 4.38
CA TYR A 68 -13.57 -14.12 4.46
C TYR A 68 -13.05 -14.12 5.90
N SER A 69 -13.84 -14.64 6.84
CA SER A 69 -13.43 -14.75 8.23
C SER A 69 -12.21 -15.66 8.37
N PHE A 70 -11.22 -15.19 9.10
CA PHE A 70 -10.06 -16.00 9.51
C PHE A 70 -10.32 -16.80 10.78
N LEU A 71 -11.53 -16.82 11.28
CA LEU A 71 -11.92 -17.66 12.42
C LEU A 71 -12.19 -19.08 11.95
N LYS A 72 -11.61 -20.04 12.65
CA LYS A 72 -11.91 -21.46 12.50
C LYS A 72 -13.22 -21.80 13.20
N GLU A 73 -13.72 -23.02 12.99
CA GLU A 73 -14.95 -23.51 13.63
C GLU A 73 -14.87 -23.48 15.17
N ASP A 74 -13.68 -23.68 15.73
CA ASP A 74 -13.42 -23.63 17.18
C ASP A 74 -13.27 -22.19 17.72
N GLY A 75 -13.44 -21.16 16.89
CA GLY A 75 -13.29 -19.75 17.26
C GLY A 75 -11.84 -19.24 17.33
N SER A 76 -10.85 -20.08 17.09
CA SER A 76 -9.45 -19.64 17.02
C SER A 76 -9.12 -18.96 15.69
N LEU A 77 -8.10 -18.10 15.70
CA LEU A 77 -7.62 -17.47 14.45
C LEU A 77 -6.89 -18.49 13.57
N SER A 78 -7.14 -18.42 12.28
CA SER A 78 -6.34 -19.11 11.27
C SER A 78 -4.89 -18.59 11.30
N VAL A 79 -3.93 -19.46 11.04
CA VAL A 79 -2.52 -19.09 10.87
C VAL A 79 -2.27 -18.08 9.73
N TRP A 80 -3.22 -17.96 8.82
CA TRP A 80 -3.16 -17.01 7.71
C TRP A 80 -3.55 -15.59 8.10
N ALA A 81 -4.27 -15.38 9.21
CA ALA A 81 -4.69 -14.04 9.63
C ALA A 81 -3.50 -13.08 9.84
N PRO A 82 -2.45 -13.41 10.59
CA PRO A 82 -1.29 -12.55 10.73
C PRO A 82 -0.60 -12.25 9.40
N TYR A 83 -0.56 -13.25 8.50
CA TYR A 83 0.04 -13.08 7.17
C TYR A 83 -0.69 -12.03 6.34
N TYR A 84 -2.02 -12.11 6.25
CA TYR A 84 -2.81 -11.14 5.51
C TYR A 84 -2.76 -9.74 6.13
N PHE A 85 -2.87 -9.65 7.44
CA PHE A 85 -2.84 -8.35 8.12
C PHE A 85 -1.44 -7.71 8.11
N SER A 86 -0.37 -8.50 8.07
CA SER A 86 0.98 -7.97 7.92
C SER A 86 1.23 -7.30 6.55
N SER A 87 0.38 -7.58 5.57
CA SER A 87 0.46 -7.00 4.22
C SER A 87 -0.33 -5.68 4.08
N LEU A 88 -1.03 -5.24 5.12
CA LEU A 88 -1.73 -3.96 5.08
C LEU A 88 -0.72 -2.81 4.94
N PRO A 89 -0.94 -1.91 3.98
CA PRO A 89 -0.04 -0.79 3.76
C PRO A 89 -0.19 0.23 4.89
N VAL A 90 0.78 0.23 5.80
CA VAL A 90 0.89 1.25 6.85
C VAL A 90 1.81 2.34 6.37
N VAL A 91 1.35 3.57 6.36
CA VAL A 91 2.11 4.74 5.92
C VAL A 91 2.32 5.74 7.05
N HIS A 92 3.40 6.49 6.99
CA HIS A 92 3.62 7.61 7.92
C HIS A 92 2.76 8.78 7.45
N LYS A 93 1.73 9.13 8.22
CA LYS A 93 0.70 10.11 7.83
C LYS A 93 1.30 11.42 7.31
N GLU A 94 2.15 12.06 8.10
CA GLU A 94 2.73 13.36 7.73
C GLU A 94 3.56 13.29 6.44
N LYS A 95 4.39 12.24 6.29
CA LYS A 95 5.17 12.05 5.06
C LYS A 95 4.29 11.73 3.86
N TYR A 96 3.26 10.92 4.05
CA TYR A 96 2.31 10.61 2.99
C TYR A 96 1.55 11.85 2.52
N GLU A 97 1.01 12.64 3.46
CA GLU A 97 0.31 13.88 3.13
C GLU A 97 1.21 14.89 2.42
N ALA A 98 2.47 15.03 2.87
CA ALA A 98 3.46 15.89 2.22
C ALA A 98 3.92 15.38 0.84
N SER A 99 3.72 14.11 0.56
CA SER A 99 4.11 13.44 -0.69
C SER A 99 3.00 13.43 -1.74
N LYS A 100 1.80 13.88 -1.41
CA LYS A 100 0.69 13.98 -2.37
C LYS A 100 0.99 15.00 -3.46
N ILE A 101 0.69 14.62 -4.68
CA ILE A 101 0.84 15.45 -5.88
C ILE A 101 -0.55 15.72 -6.42
N ALA A 102 -0.92 16.99 -6.48
CA ALA A 102 -2.20 17.40 -7.03
C ALA A 102 -2.33 16.99 -8.50
N PRO A 103 -3.55 16.68 -8.94
CA PRO A 103 -3.80 16.39 -10.35
C PRO A 103 -3.37 17.56 -11.24
N ALA A 104 -2.90 17.26 -12.44
CA ALA A 104 -2.71 18.25 -13.49
C ALA A 104 -4.06 18.85 -13.92
N ASP A 105 -4.03 20.00 -14.58
CA ASP A 105 -5.24 20.65 -15.07
C ASP A 105 -6.11 19.68 -15.89
N GLY A 106 -7.39 19.56 -15.50
CA GLY A 106 -8.35 18.69 -16.15
C GLY A 106 -8.32 17.22 -15.68
N ALA A 107 -7.40 16.84 -14.80
CA ALA A 107 -7.37 15.52 -14.16
C ALA A 107 -7.98 15.58 -12.76
N THR A 108 -8.44 14.42 -12.26
CA THR A 108 -9.06 14.32 -10.93
C THR A 108 -8.27 13.45 -9.96
N LEU A 109 -7.33 12.64 -10.48
CA LEU A 109 -6.60 11.66 -9.69
C LEU A 109 -5.35 12.27 -9.05
N TRP A 110 -5.29 12.18 -7.74
CA TRP A 110 -4.10 12.45 -6.96
C TRP A 110 -3.09 11.32 -7.12
N THR A 111 -1.84 11.68 -7.20
CA THR A 111 -0.71 10.73 -7.14
C THR A 111 0.12 11.01 -5.89
N SER A 112 1.12 10.18 -5.64
CA SER A 112 2.03 10.39 -4.52
C SER A 112 3.43 9.94 -4.90
N ASN A 113 4.44 10.68 -4.44
CA ASN A 113 5.83 10.26 -4.48
C ASN A 113 6.30 9.68 -3.13
N TYR A 114 5.39 9.29 -2.26
CA TYR A 114 5.71 8.60 -1.01
C TYR A 114 6.57 7.36 -1.29
N ASN A 115 7.62 7.20 -0.49
CA ASN A 115 8.55 6.08 -0.60
C ASN A 115 9.40 6.04 -1.90
N SER A 116 9.53 7.14 -2.62
CA SER A 116 10.31 7.25 -3.86
C SER A 116 11.68 7.92 -3.69
N SER A 117 11.92 8.55 -2.55
CA SER A 117 13.19 9.20 -2.20
C SER A 117 13.51 9.04 -0.71
N LEU A 118 14.70 9.45 -0.32
CA LEU A 118 15.11 9.43 1.08
C LEU A 118 14.17 10.29 1.97
N GLU A 119 13.77 11.44 1.47
CA GLU A 119 12.91 12.39 2.21
C GLU A 119 11.48 11.86 2.37
N THR A 120 10.99 11.16 1.36
CA THR A 120 9.61 10.67 1.32
C THR A 120 9.43 9.27 1.91
N THR A 121 10.55 8.61 2.27
CA THR A 121 10.54 7.26 2.85
C THR A 121 10.42 7.29 4.38
N ALA A 122 9.58 6.42 4.94
CA ALA A 122 9.55 6.10 6.36
C ALA A 122 9.94 4.64 6.59
N SER A 123 10.65 4.38 7.66
CA SER A 123 11.10 3.04 8.03
C SER A 123 10.57 2.64 9.40
N TRP A 124 9.87 1.51 9.45
CA TRP A 124 9.22 0.97 10.66
C TRP A 124 10.04 -0.15 11.32
N GLY A 125 11.03 -0.67 10.61
CA GLY A 125 11.84 -1.81 11.02
C GLY A 125 13.14 -1.42 11.72
N PRO A 126 14.01 -2.42 11.99
CA PRO A 126 15.31 -2.24 12.66
C PRO A 126 16.32 -1.47 11.80
N TYR A 127 16.06 -1.28 10.53
CA TYR A 127 16.89 -0.54 9.60
C TYR A 127 16.11 0.56 8.92
N LYS A 128 16.77 1.69 8.66
CA LYS A 128 16.22 2.83 7.92
C LYS A 128 17.07 3.13 6.70
N LEU A 129 16.46 3.68 5.67
CA LEU A 129 17.15 4.13 4.47
C LEU A 129 18.04 5.34 4.81
N ALA A 130 19.31 5.27 4.47
CA ALA A 130 20.29 6.33 4.71
C ALA A 130 20.84 6.95 3.43
N GLU A 131 20.91 6.16 2.36
CA GLU A 131 21.34 6.61 1.04
C GLU A 131 20.46 5.93 0.00
N PHE A 132 20.12 6.67 -1.06
CA PHE A 132 19.35 6.12 -2.17
C PHE A 132 19.71 6.86 -3.47
N GLU A 133 20.09 6.11 -4.47
CA GLU A 133 20.30 6.57 -5.84
C GLU A 133 19.63 5.59 -6.80
N ALA A 134 18.56 6.06 -7.45
CA ALA A 134 17.76 5.22 -8.33
C ALA A 134 18.61 4.58 -9.44
N GLY A 135 18.49 3.26 -9.60
CA GLY A 135 19.26 2.52 -10.60
C GLY A 135 20.74 2.27 -10.26
N SER A 136 21.25 2.76 -9.15
CA SER A 136 22.65 2.67 -8.74
C SER A 136 22.82 1.91 -7.43
N HIS A 137 22.40 2.49 -6.31
CA HIS A 137 22.60 1.87 -5.00
C HIS A 137 21.62 2.38 -3.94
N TYR A 138 21.55 1.64 -2.84
CA TYR A 138 20.95 2.12 -1.59
C TYR A 138 21.71 1.57 -0.39
N LYS A 139 21.58 2.28 0.71
CA LYS A 139 22.20 1.90 1.98
C LYS A 139 21.17 1.98 3.10
N LEU A 140 21.13 0.92 3.88
CA LEU A 140 20.35 0.86 5.10
C LEU A 140 21.29 0.93 6.30
N VAL A 141 20.90 1.67 7.33
CA VAL A 141 21.59 1.75 8.62
C VAL A 141 20.63 1.41 9.75
N LYS A 142 21.14 1.10 10.92
CA LYS A 142 20.28 0.86 12.08
C LYS A 142 19.32 2.02 12.31
N ASN A 143 18.06 1.67 12.59
CA ASN A 143 17.04 2.60 13.03
C ASN A 143 17.04 2.65 14.56
N GLU A 144 17.68 3.64 15.12
CA GLU A 144 17.86 3.77 16.57
C GLU A 144 16.52 3.88 17.32
N ASN A 145 15.49 4.36 16.64
CA ASN A 145 14.15 4.55 17.19
C ASN A 145 13.23 3.32 17.02
N TRP A 146 13.76 2.21 16.53
CA TRP A 146 12.93 1.02 16.37
C TRP A 146 12.49 0.44 17.72
N TYR A 147 11.19 0.30 17.90
CA TYR A 147 10.59 -0.20 19.14
C TYR A 147 11.08 -1.60 19.57
N GLY A 148 11.51 -2.42 18.60
CA GLY A 148 11.93 -3.79 18.84
C GLY A 148 13.25 -3.94 19.59
N TRP A 149 14.07 -2.89 19.75
CA TRP A 149 15.35 -2.99 20.48
C TRP A 149 15.19 -3.42 21.94
N ASN A 150 14.06 -3.11 22.55
CA ASN A 150 13.77 -3.44 23.94
C ASN A 150 12.94 -4.72 24.11
N MET A 151 12.68 -5.47 23.03
CA MET A 151 11.89 -6.68 23.06
C MET A 151 12.80 -7.91 23.13
N GLU A 152 12.56 -8.79 24.10
CA GLU A 152 13.39 -9.99 24.34
C GLU A 152 13.43 -10.92 23.12
N GLN A 153 12.33 -10.99 22.34
CA GLN A 153 12.25 -11.80 21.13
C GLN A 153 13.24 -11.38 20.03
N TYR A 154 13.74 -10.13 20.06
CA TYR A 154 14.70 -9.62 19.08
C TYR A 154 16.11 -9.49 19.66
N LYS A 155 16.31 -9.94 20.89
CA LYS A 155 17.63 -9.92 21.53
C LYS A 155 18.64 -10.72 20.70
N ASN A 156 19.81 -10.14 20.49
CA ASN A 156 20.87 -10.69 19.64
C ASN A 156 20.54 -10.81 18.15
N GLN A 157 19.45 -10.21 17.69
CA GLN A 157 19.14 -10.07 16.27
C GLN A 157 19.57 -8.69 15.74
N TYR A 158 19.60 -8.55 14.42
CA TYR A 158 19.89 -7.27 13.74
C TYR A 158 21.22 -6.62 14.16
N ASN A 159 22.27 -7.43 14.33
CA ASN A 159 23.60 -6.96 14.77
C ASN A 159 24.40 -6.23 13.67
N ILE A 160 23.99 -6.35 12.41
CA ILE A 160 24.60 -5.66 11.28
C ILE A 160 24.37 -4.15 11.44
N THR A 161 25.42 -3.36 11.27
CA THR A 161 25.34 -1.90 11.43
C THR A 161 24.88 -1.19 10.18
N ALA A 162 25.21 -1.73 9.00
CA ALA A 162 24.79 -1.19 7.71
C ALA A 162 24.71 -2.28 6.64
N ILE A 163 23.78 -2.10 5.70
CA ILE A 163 23.58 -2.95 4.52
C ILE A 163 23.74 -2.06 3.29
N ASN A 164 24.73 -2.36 2.45
CA ASN A 164 24.96 -1.65 1.20
C ASN A 164 24.54 -2.53 0.03
N CYS A 165 23.62 -2.06 -0.78
CA CYS A 165 23.17 -2.73 -2.00
C CYS A 165 23.57 -1.89 -3.21
N ARG A 166 24.22 -2.51 -4.18
CA ARG A 166 24.63 -1.88 -5.44
C ARG A 166 24.13 -2.70 -6.61
N LYS A 167 23.76 -2.02 -7.68
CA LYS A 167 23.48 -2.66 -8.94
C LYS A 167 24.80 -3.16 -9.52
N VAL A 168 24.80 -4.40 -9.96
CA VAL A 168 25.90 -5.05 -10.70
C VAL A 168 25.58 -5.02 -12.18
#